data_b18496a18c6e04a17c2a6dca590080f6
#
_entry.id   b18496a18c6e04a17c2a6dca590080f6
#
_cell.length_a   1.000
_cell.length_b   1.000
_cell.length_c   1.000
_cell.angle_alpha   90.00
_cell.angle_beta   90.00
_cell.angle_gamma   90.00
#
_symmetry.space_group_name_H-M   'P 1'
#
loop_
_entity.id
_entity.type
_entity.pdbx_description
1 polymer ?
#
loop_
_entity_poly.entity_id
_entity_poly.type
_entity_poly.pdbx_seq_one_letter_code
_entity_poly.pdbx_strand_id
1 'polypeptide(L)'
;HDQLWNLMLGREVQKFYNLEPQIAMTFPLLVGTDGNKKMSQSLDNYISVTDTPSNIYGKIMSIPDNIMWEYFTMLTDLELDEINKMKNSVLNEKQNPFEYKKLLGELVVTELYSESDAKKAENQFKNVTINKDVPDEIPEYYVDDIEILHLPKIFTDLNITKSNSEARRLITARSFAIEGQKHDQL
;
A
#
# COMPACT_ATOMS: atom_id res chain seq x y z
N HIS A 1 -16.70 1.98 14.09
CA HIS A 1 -17.69 2.59 15.01
C HIS A 1 -17.28 3.96 15.56
N ASP A 2 -16.08 4.48 15.27
CA ASP A 2 -15.59 5.75 15.84
C ASP A 2 -16.44 6.98 15.45
N GLN A 3 -17.10 6.95 14.29
CA GLN A 3 -17.97 8.04 13.82
C GLN A 3 -19.47 7.81 14.04
N LEU A 4 -19.88 6.64 14.52
CA LEU A 4 -21.30 6.29 14.67
C LEU A 4 -22.04 7.29 15.60
N TRP A 5 -21.41 7.70 16.70
CA TRP A 5 -21.99 8.65 17.63
C TRP A 5 -22.26 10.00 16.96
N ASN A 6 -21.32 10.50 16.15
CA ASN A 6 -21.47 11.74 15.42
C ASN A 6 -22.61 11.67 14.40
N LEU A 7 -22.76 10.54 13.70
CA LEU A 7 -23.88 10.31 12.79
C LEU A 7 -25.22 10.31 13.52
N MET A 8 -25.31 9.67 14.68
CA MET A 8 -26.53 9.64 15.46
C MET A 8 -26.87 11.02 16.03
N LEU A 9 -25.89 11.81 16.49
CA LEU A 9 -26.09 13.18 16.90
C LEU A 9 -26.61 14.04 15.75
N GLY A 10 -26.05 13.91 14.54
CA GLY A 10 -26.53 14.62 13.36
C GLY A 10 -27.99 14.35 13.06
N ARG A 11 -28.46 13.10 13.24
CA ARG A 11 -29.87 12.72 13.08
C ARG A 11 -30.79 13.42 14.09
N GLU A 12 -30.35 13.56 15.36
CA GLU A 12 -31.12 14.28 16.38
C GLU A 12 -31.18 15.80 16.08
N VAL A 13 -30.09 16.38 15.56
CA VAL A 13 -30.08 17.77 15.10
C VAL A 13 -31.07 17.97 13.94
N GLN A 14 -31.12 17.06 12.96
CA GLN A 14 -32.09 17.13 11.89
C GLN A 14 -33.54 17.12 12.40
N LYS A 15 -33.87 16.22 13.35
CA LYS A 15 -35.20 16.20 13.97
C LYS A 15 -35.54 17.52 14.66
N PHE A 16 -34.58 18.12 15.38
CA PHE A 16 -34.79 19.40 16.04
C PHE A 16 -35.17 20.53 15.05
N TYR A 17 -34.60 20.47 13.84
CA TYR A 17 -34.94 21.41 12.75
C TYR A 17 -36.13 20.96 11.88
N ASN A 18 -36.92 19.98 12.31
CA ASN A 18 -38.03 19.38 11.58
C ASN A 18 -37.65 18.85 10.18
N LEU A 19 -36.41 18.37 10.04
CA LEU A 19 -35.93 17.69 8.84
C LEU A 19 -36.05 16.17 9.02
N GLU A 20 -36.26 15.45 7.90
CA GLU A 20 -36.23 13.99 7.93
C GLU A 20 -34.80 13.51 8.24
N PRO A 21 -34.62 12.66 9.28
CA PRO A 21 -33.31 12.16 9.63
C PRO A 21 -32.69 11.26 8.55
N GLN A 22 -31.45 11.50 8.18
CA GLN A 22 -30.70 10.68 7.22
C GLN A 22 -30.55 9.23 7.70
N ILE A 23 -30.47 8.30 6.76
CA ILE A 23 -30.07 6.93 7.04
C ILE A 23 -28.58 6.94 7.40
N ALA A 24 -28.23 6.33 8.55
CA ALA A 24 -26.83 6.13 8.94
C ALA A 24 -26.37 4.75 8.50
N MET A 25 -25.34 4.70 7.67
CA MET A 25 -24.71 3.46 7.21
C MET A 25 -23.24 3.44 7.67
N THR A 26 -22.82 2.34 8.28
CA THR A 26 -21.44 2.17 8.75
C THR A 26 -20.87 0.85 8.25
N PHE A 27 -19.57 0.87 7.95
CA PHE A 27 -18.80 -0.31 7.56
C PHE A 27 -17.72 -0.61 8.61
N PRO A 28 -17.17 -1.83 8.66
CA PRO A 28 -15.98 -2.12 9.44
C PRO A 28 -14.82 -1.19 9.02
N LEU A 29 -13.90 -0.93 9.96
CA LEU A 29 -12.68 -0.18 9.65
C LEU A 29 -11.67 -1.11 9.02
N LEU A 30 -11.14 -0.73 7.85
CA LEU A 30 -10.07 -1.46 7.20
C LEU A 30 -8.76 -1.27 7.98
N VAL A 31 -8.06 -2.38 8.23
CA VAL A 31 -6.73 -2.37 8.83
C VAL A 31 -5.72 -1.86 7.80
N GLY A 32 -4.78 -1.03 8.22
CA GLY A 32 -3.75 -0.49 7.34
C GLY A 32 -2.72 -1.53 6.88
N THR A 33 -1.86 -1.14 5.97
CA THR A 33 -0.80 -2.02 5.41
C THR A 33 0.18 -2.53 6.46
N ASP A 34 0.24 -1.87 7.64
CA ASP A 34 1.00 -2.33 8.80
C ASP A 34 0.41 -3.58 9.51
N GLY A 35 -0.80 -3.99 9.14
CA GLY A 35 -1.48 -5.15 9.67
C GLY A 35 -1.99 -5.04 11.11
N ASN A 36 -1.98 -3.85 11.70
CA ASN A 36 -2.30 -3.67 13.12
C ASN A 36 -3.24 -2.48 13.38
N LYS A 37 -2.91 -1.29 12.86
CA LYS A 37 -3.68 -0.07 13.10
C LYS A 37 -4.73 0.12 12.01
N LYS A 38 -5.78 0.89 12.31
CA LYS A 38 -6.74 1.31 11.28
C LYS A 38 -6.01 2.01 10.14
N MET A 39 -6.46 1.81 8.92
CA MET A 39 -5.95 2.53 7.75
C MET A 39 -6.16 4.03 7.91
N SER A 40 -5.11 4.84 7.76
CA SER A 40 -5.17 6.29 7.92
C SER A 40 -4.02 6.98 7.20
N GLN A 41 -4.31 8.13 6.60
CA GLN A 41 -3.27 9.00 6.02
C GLN A 41 -2.27 9.49 7.08
N SER A 42 -2.75 9.84 8.29
CA SER A 42 -1.88 10.31 9.37
C SER A 42 -0.92 9.25 9.91
N LEU A 43 -1.18 7.98 9.66
CA LEU A 43 -0.33 6.85 10.05
C LEU A 43 0.54 6.34 8.91
N ASP A 44 0.40 6.89 7.71
CA ASP A 44 1.12 6.48 6.50
C ASP A 44 1.03 4.96 6.20
N ASN A 45 -0.11 4.36 6.59
CA ASN A 45 -0.40 2.93 6.43
C ASN A 45 -1.58 2.69 5.46
N TYR A 46 -1.79 3.61 4.53
CA TYR A 46 -2.95 3.60 3.63
C TYR A 46 -2.58 3.26 2.19
N ILE A 47 -3.60 2.76 1.47
CA ILE A 47 -3.58 2.63 0.02
C ILE A 47 -4.49 3.73 -0.52
N SER A 48 -3.92 4.67 -1.30
CA SER A 48 -4.71 5.74 -1.91
C SER A 48 -5.38 5.25 -3.19
N VAL A 49 -6.63 5.63 -3.40
CA VAL A 49 -7.32 5.41 -4.68
C VAL A 49 -6.73 6.25 -5.83
N THR A 50 -5.87 7.22 -5.50
CA THR A 50 -5.15 8.06 -6.47
C THR A 50 -3.71 7.61 -6.68
N ASP A 51 -3.25 6.56 -5.99
CA ASP A 51 -1.94 5.96 -6.24
C ASP A 51 -1.89 5.33 -7.64
N THR A 52 -0.71 5.23 -8.22
CA THR A 52 -0.56 4.51 -9.50
C THR A 52 -0.92 3.02 -9.34
N PRO A 53 -1.39 2.35 -10.42
CA PRO A 53 -1.70 0.92 -10.39
C PRO A 53 -0.61 0.07 -9.78
N SER A 54 0.65 0.33 -10.12
CA SER A 54 1.82 -0.38 -9.60
C SER A 54 2.03 -0.16 -8.11
N ASN A 55 1.79 1.06 -7.60
CA ASN A 55 1.88 1.36 -6.17
C ASN A 55 0.77 0.68 -5.38
N ILE A 56 -0.47 0.70 -5.88
CA ILE A 56 -1.59 -0.01 -5.25
C ILE A 56 -1.29 -1.50 -5.17
N TYR A 57 -0.89 -2.09 -6.30
CA TYR A 57 -0.54 -3.51 -6.37
C TYR A 57 0.59 -3.87 -5.39
N GLY A 58 1.67 -3.10 -5.38
CA GLY A 58 2.81 -3.29 -4.48
C GLY A 58 2.43 -3.18 -3.00
N LYS A 59 1.60 -2.20 -2.63
CA LYS A 59 1.09 -2.05 -1.26
C LYS A 59 0.22 -3.24 -0.85
N ILE A 60 -0.65 -3.74 -1.73
CA ILE A 60 -1.45 -4.95 -1.48
C ILE A 60 -0.54 -6.18 -1.30
N MET A 61 0.48 -6.33 -2.12
CA MET A 61 1.43 -7.43 -1.97
C MET A 61 2.22 -7.37 -0.66
N SER A 62 2.38 -6.19 -0.05
CA SER A 62 3.11 -5.99 1.21
C SER A 62 2.28 -6.24 2.47
N ILE A 63 0.94 -6.32 2.39
CA ILE A 63 0.11 -6.55 3.58
C ILE A 63 0.40 -7.91 4.21
N PRO A 64 0.27 -8.06 5.54
CA PRO A 64 0.34 -9.37 6.21
C PRO A 64 -0.76 -10.34 5.73
N ASP A 65 -0.44 -11.64 5.65
CA ASP A 65 -1.37 -12.66 5.14
C ASP A 65 -2.67 -12.78 5.96
N ASN A 66 -2.60 -12.50 7.26
CA ASN A 66 -3.75 -12.62 8.15
C ASN A 66 -4.85 -11.58 7.87
N ILE A 67 -4.51 -10.39 7.38
CA ILE A 67 -5.51 -9.34 7.07
C ILE A 67 -6.01 -9.39 5.63
N MET A 68 -5.37 -10.16 4.76
CA MET A 68 -5.73 -10.27 3.34
C MET A 68 -7.21 -10.62 3.14
N TRP A 69 -7.77 -11.46 4.00
CA TRP A 69 -9.16 -11.91 3.89
C TRP A 69 -10.18 -10.82 4.21
N GLU A 70 -9.82 -9.88 5.10
CA GLU A 70 -10.64 -8.67 5.32
C GLU A 70 -10.64 -7.77 4.09
N TYR A 71 -9.50 -7.64 3.43
CA TYR A 71 -9.38 -6.88 2.18
C TYR A 71 -10.24 -7.50 1.08
N PHE A 72 -10.22 -8.82 0.89
CA PHE A 72 -11.14 -9.49 -0.01
C PHE A 72 -12.60 -9.17 0.29
N THR A 73 -13.00 -9.29 1.56
CA THR A 73 -14.38 -9.05 2.00
C THR A 73 -14.84 -7.60 1.79
N MET A 74 -13.92 -6.64 1.92
CA MET A 74 -14.27 -5.21 1.93
C MET A 74 -14.02 -4.50 0.59
N LEU A 75 -13.13 -5.03 -0.25
CA LEU A 75 -12.64 -4.36 -1.45
C LEU A 75 -12.94 -5.11 -2.74
N THR A 76 -13.62 -6.24 -2.67
CA THR A 76 -13.97 -7.02 -3.87
C THR A 76 -15.43 -7.44 -3.84
N ASP A 77 -16.00 -7.77 -5.02
CA ASP A 77 -17.36 -8.27 -5.18
C ASP A 77 -17.47 -9.79 -5.01
N LEU A 78 -16.40 -10.46 -4.54
CA LEU A 78 -16.42 -11.90 -4.31
C LEU A 78 -17.39 -12.28 -3.18
N GLU A 79 -18.13 -13.35 -3.37
CA GLU A 79 -19.02 -13.85 -2.33
C GLU A 79 -18.24 -14.41 -1.13
N LEU A 80 -18.82 -14.25 0.07
CA LEU A 80 -18.19 -14.73 1.33
C LEU A 80 -17.86 -16.22 1.30
N ASP A 81 -18.68 -17.03 0.63
CA ASP A 81 -18.44 -18.47 0.49
C ASP A 81 -17.20 -18.76 -0.37
N GLU A 82 -16.96 -17.97 -1.39
CA GLU A 82 -15.77 -18.08 -2.21
C GLU A 82 -14.51 -17.67 -1.44
N ILE A 83 -14.57 -16.53 -0.74
CA ILE A 83 -13.49 -16.08 0.14
C ILE A 83 -13.16 -17.14 1.20
N ASN A 84 -14.19 -17.75 1.82
CA ASN A 84 -14.00 -18.80 2.81
C ASN A 84 -13.38 -20.07 2.21
N LYS A 85 -13.73 -20.45 0.99
CA LYS A 85 -13.09 -21.58 0.28
C LYS A 85 -11.61 -21.31 0.05
N MET A 86 -11.25 -20.12 -0.45
CA MET A 86 -9.86 -19.70 -0.65
C MET A 86 -9.08 -19.72 0.68
N LYS A 87 -9.66 -19.17 1.75
CA LYS A 87 -9.05 -19.17 3.08
C LYS A 87 -8.80 -20.59 3.60
N ASN A 88 -9.77 -21.49 3.44
CA ASN A 88 -9.65 -22.89 3.85
C ASN A 88 -8.60 -23.65 3.03
N SER A 89 -8.43 -23.36 1.74
CA SER A 89 -7.41 -23.99 0.91
C SER A 89 -5.99 -23.59 1.37
N VAL A 90 -5.79 -22.36 1.81
CA VAL A 90 -4.51 -21.94 2.42
C VAL A 90 -4.27 -22.67 3.74
N LEU A 91 -5.29 -22.75 4.61
CA LEU A 91 -5.15 -23.31 5.94
C LEU A 91 -4.98 -24.84 5.93
N ASN A 92 -5.75 -25.55 5.10
CA ASN A 92 -5.86 -27.01 5.13
C ASN A 92 -5.02 -27.68 4.02
N GLU A 93 -4.95 -27.08 2.83
CA GLU A 93 -4.29 -27.64 1.67
C GLU A 93 -2.89 -27.09 1.46
N LYS A 94 -2.43 -26.21 2.35
CA LYS A 94 -1.11 -25.56 2.30
C LYS A 94 -0.84 -24.81 1.00
N GLN A 95 -1.88 -24.27 0.38
CA GLN A 95 -1.71 -23.41 -0.78
C GLN A 95 -0.97 -22.12 -0.37
N ASN A 96 -0.18 -21.58 -1.30
CA ASN A 96 0.61 -20.39 -1.02
C ASN A 96 -0.27 -19.14 -0.97
N PRO A 97 -0.34 -18.41 0.18
CA PRO A 97 -1.10 -17.16 0.30
C PRO A 97 -0.69 -16.10 -0.72
N PHE A 98 0.52 -16.17 -1.23
CA PHE A 98 1.04 -15.26 -2.25
C PHE A 98 0.18 -15.21 -3.53
N GLU A 99 -0.35 -16.35 -3.99
CA GLU A 99 -1.21 -16.40 -5.17
C GLU A 99 -2.54 -15.68 -4.94
N TYR A 100 -3.09 -15.77 -3.73
CA TYR A 100 -4.30 -15.02 -3.37
C TYR A 100 -4.05 -13.52 -3.21
N LYS A 101 -2.87 -13.11 -2.72
CA LYS A 101 -2.50 -11.68 -2.72
C LYS A 101 -2.40 -11.12 -4.14
N LYS A 102 -1.86 -11.88 -5.08
CA LYS A 102 -1.83 -11.49 -6.49
C LYS A 102 -3.24 -11.28 -7.03
N LEU A 103 -4.14 -12.22 -6.77
CA LEU A 103 -5.55 -12.10 -7.15
C LEU A 103 -6.20 -10.87 -6.52
N LEU A 104 -5.97 -10.62 -5.23
CA LEU A 104 -6.48 -9.42 -4.56
C LEU A 104 -5.96 -8.14 -5.21
N GLY A 105 -4.65 -8.08 -5.49
CA GLY A 105 -4.04 -6.94 -6.18
C GLY A 105 -4.63 -6.71 -7.58
N GLU A 106 -4.83 -7.78 -8.33
CA GLU A 106 -5.46 -7.73 -9.66
C GLU A 106 -6.89 -7.20 -9.57
N LEU A 107 -7.72 -7.73 -8.67
CA LEU A 107 -9.12 -7.32 -8.50
C LEU A 107 -9.24 -5.86 -8.11
N VAL A 108 -8.47 -5.41 -7.11
CA VAL A 108 -8.52 -4.02 -6.63
C VAL A 108 -8.02 -3.04 -7.69
N VAL A 109 -6.95 -3.36 -8.39
CA VAL A 109 -6.46 -2.47 -9.48
C VAL A 109 -7.42 -2.48 -10.66
N THR A 110 -8.04 -3.61 -11.00
CA THR A 110 -9.05 -3.68 -12.06
C THR A 110 -10.26 -2.82 -11.75
N GLU A 111 -10.75 -2.84 -10.52
CA GLU A 111 -11.88 -2.03 -10.07
C GLU A 111 -11.59 -0.53 -10.14
N LEU A 112 -10.40 -0.11 -9.71
CA LEU A 112 -10.03 1.31 -9.66
C LEU A 112 -9.59 1.87 -11.03
N TYR A 113 -9.04 1.03 -11.90
CA TYR A 113 -8.45 1.43 -13.18
C TYR A 113 -8.94 0.56 -14.34
N SER A 114 -8.21 -0.51 -14.67
CA SER A 114 -8.58 -1.48 -15.71
C SER A 114 -7.84 -2.81 -15.55
N GLU A 115 -8.36 -3.85 -16.19
CA GLU A 115 -7.70 -5.17 -16.28
C GLU A 115 -6.31 -5.07 -16.94
N SER A 116 -6.17 -4.20 -17.95
CA SER A 116 -4.88 -3.96 -18.61
C SER A 116 -3.84 -3.38 -17.65
N ASP A 117 -4.26 -2.44 -16.79
CA ASP A 117 -3.35 -1.79 -15.83
C ASP A 117 -3.02 -2.73 -14.66
N ALA A 118 -3.96 -3.59 -14.26
CA ALA A 118 -3.70 -4.65 -13.29
C ALA A 118 -2.62 -5.62 -13.77
N LYS A 119 -2.70 -6.08 -15.03
CA LYS A 119 -1.68 -6.96 -15.64
C LYS A 119 -0.32 -6.27 -15.76
N LYS A 120 -0.27 -4.99 -16.10
CA LYS A 120 0.98 -4.22 -16.12
C LYS A 120 1.59 -4.11 -14.72
N ALA A 121 0.76 -3.79 -13.71
CA ALA A 121 1.20 -3.68 -12.33
C ALA A 121 1.74 -5.02 -11.78
N GLU A 122 1.08 -6.14 -12.08
CA GLU A 122 1.59 -7.47 -11.73
C GLU A 122 2.95 -7.76 -12.37
N ASN A 123 3.08 -7.49 -13.67
CA ASN A 123 4.34 -7.72 -14.39
C ASN A 123 5.47 -6.84 -13.84
N GLN A 124 5.20 -5.57 -13.57
CA GLN A 124 6.17 -4.65 -12.96
C GLN A 124 6.59 -5.13 -11.57
N PHE A 125 5.63 -5.53 -10.72
CA PHE A 125 5.93 -6.11 -9.41
C PHE A 125 6.81 -7.35 -9.52
N LYS A 126 6.51 -8.24 -10.45
CA LYS A 126 7.30 -9.44 -10.72
C LYS A 126 8.73 -9.09 -11.15
N ASN A 127 8.91 -8.16 -12.07
CA ASN A 127 10.22 -7.75 -12.55
C ASN A 127 11.05 -7.13 -11.41
N VAL A 128 10.49 -6.17 -10.68
CA VAL A 128 11.22 -5.46 -9.60
C VAL A 128 11.49 -6.37 -8.40
N THR A 129 10.50 -7.16 -7.96
CA THR A 129 10.59 -7.89 -6.70
C THR A 129 11.19 -9.28 -6.86
N ILE A 130 10.83 -10.01 -7.91
CA ILE A 130 11.26 -11.39 -8.13
C ILE A 130 12.56 -11.42 -8.93
N ASN A 131 12.60 -10.71 -10.07
CA ASN A 131 13.76 -10.68 -10.95
C ASN A 131 14.83 -9.69 -10.47
N LYS A 132 14.48 -8.78 -9.56
CA LYS A 132 15.35 -7.69 -9.08
C LYS A 132 15.80 -6.74 -10.20
N ASP A 133 14.95 -6.59 -11.20
CA ASP A 133 15.17 -5.63 -12.27
C ASP A 133 14.98 -4.20 -11.75
N VAL A 134 15.56 -3.26 -12.47
CA VAL A 134 15.41 -1.83 -12.15
C VAL A 134 13.98 -1.40 -12.46
N PRO A 135 13.28 -0.66 -11.56
CA PRO A 135 11.94 -0.14 -11.85
C PRO A 135 11.90 0.74 -13.09
N ASP A 136 10.79 0.70 -13.85
CA ASP A 136 10.59 1.54 -15.04
C ASP A 136 10.51 3.04 -14.68
N GLU A 137 9.99 3.36 -13.50
CA GLU A 137 9.92 4.72 -12.95
C GLU A 137 10.96 4.90 -11.83
N ILE A 138 12.06 5.53 -12.15
CA ILE A 138 13.09 5.90 -11.16
C ILE A 138 13.05 7.41 -10.96
N PRO A 139 13.02 7.90 -9.70
CA PRO A 139 13.18 9.33 -9.44
C PRO A 139 14.51 9.84 -9.99
N GLU A 140 14.47 10.83 -10.86
CA GLU A 140 15.67 11.46 -11.41
C GLU A 140 16.07 12.65 -10.51
N TYR A 141 17.38 12.78 -10.24
CA TYR A 141 17.95 13.90 -9.52
C TYR A 141 18.96 14.60 -10.40
N TYR A 142 18.66 15.84 -10.76
CA TYR A 142 19.56 16.66 -11.58
C TYR A 142 20.55 17.41 -10.70
N VAL A 143 21.84 17.28 -11.01
CA VAL A 143 22.93 17.94 -10.30
C VAL A 143 23.51 19.04 -11.20
N ASP A 144 23.40 20.28 -10.76
CA ASP A 144 23.88 21.45 -11.54
C ASP A 144 25.42 21.59 -11.54
N ASP A 145 26.10 21.04 -10.52
CA ASP A 145 27.55 21.13 -10.38
C ASP A 145 28.13 19.85 -9.76
N ILE A 146 29.13 19.27 -10.43
CA ILE A 146 29.58 17.88 -10.13
C ILE A 146 30.77 17.87 -9.13
N GLU A 147 31.21 19.02 -8.59
CA GLU A 147 32.43 19.03 -7.79
C GLU A 147 32.35 18.21 -6.48
N ILE A 148 31.20 18.12 -5.81
CA ILE A 148 31.03 17.27 -4.62
C ILE A 148 29.59 16.77 -4.51
N LEU A 149 29.34 15.50 -4.79
CA LEU A 149 28.05 14.83 -4.57
C LEU A 149 27.84 14.54 -3.08
N HIS A 150 26.96 15.28 -2.41
CA HIS A 150 26.59 15.00 -1.04
C HIS A 150 25.45 13.97 -0.97
N LEU A 151 25.78 12.68 -1.05
CA LEU A 151 24.83 11.56 -1.09
C LEU A 151 23.73 11.61 -0.02
N PRO A 152 24.00 11.93 1.27
CA PRO A 152 22.95 12.04 2.27
C PRO A 152 21.86 13.07 1.93
N LYS A 153 22.23 14.19 1.30
CA LYS A 153 21.28 15.21 0.86
C LYS A 153 20.44 14.71 -0.30
N ILE A 154 21.06 14.09 -1.30
CA ILE A 154 20.36 13.49 -2.46
C ILE A 154 19.32 12.48 -1.98
N PHE A 155 19.65 11.59 -1.05
CA PHE A 155 18.73 10.60 -0.51
C PHE A 155 17.54 11.23 0.22
N THR A 156 17.77 12.36 0.89
CA THR A 156 16.69 13.09 1.57
C THR A 156 15.82 13.85 0.57
N ASP A 157 16.41 14.50 -0.42
CA ASP A 157 15.70 15.25 -1.46
C ASP A 157 14.83 14.33 -2.33
N LEU A 158 15.29 13.11 -2.59
CA LEU A 158 14.55 12.04 -3.27
C LEU A 158 13.56 11.29 -2.37
N ASN A 159 13.40 11.70 -1.09
CA ASN A 159 12.58 11.02 -0.09
C ASN A 159 12.91 9.52 0.12
N ILE A 160 14.13 9.09 -0.23
CA ILE A 160 14.63 7.74 0.06
C ILE A 160 14.86 7.58 1.57
N THR A 161 15.26 8.66 2.25
CA THR A 161 15.43 8.71 3.70
C THR A 161 14.70 9.91 4.29
N LYS A 162 14.27 9.79 5.56
CA LYS A 162 13.57 10.88 6.27
C LYS A 162 14.51 12.00 6.73
N SER A 163 15.82 11.74 6.77
CA SER A 163 16.82 12.72 7.19
C SER A 163 18.23 12.36 6.73
N ASN A 164 19.11 13.37 6.65
CA ASN A 164 20.52 13.18 6.36
C ASN A 164 21.24 12.26 7.38
N SER A 165 20.79 12.23 8.64
CA SER A 165 21.36 11.35 9.67
C SER A 165 21.00 9.87 9.42
N GLU A 166 19.81 9.61 8.93
CA GLU A 166 19.38 8.27 8.52
C GLU A 166 20.16 7.83 7.27
N ALA A 167 20.27 8.69 6.27
CA ALA A 167 21.06 8.42 5.08
C ALA A 167 22.52 8.05 5.42
N ARG A 168 23.17 8.81 6.30
CA ARG A 168 24.54 8.51 6.75
C ARG A 168 24.66 7.12 7.42
N ARG A 169 23.68 6.75 8.26
CA ARG A 169 23.67 5.41 8.89
C ARG A 169 23.55 4.30 7.85
N LEU A 170 22.69 4.46 6.84
CA LEU A 170 22.51 3.48 5.77
C LEU A 170 23.77 3.36 4.90
N ILE A 171 24.44 4.47 4.61
CA ILE A 171 25.69 4.49 3.86
C ILE A 171 26.78 3.72 4.64
N THR A 172 26.99 4.07 5.91
CA THR A 172 27.98 3.39 6.78
C THR A 172 27.68 1.89 6.96
N ALA A 173 26.38 1.51 6.96
CA ALA A 173 25.96 0.11 7.02
C ALA A 173 26.09 -0.64 5.68
N ARG A 174 26.65 -0.03 4.62
CA ARG A 174 26.73 -0.61 3.27
C ARG A 174 25.38 -1.07 2.71
N SER A 175 24.30 -0.35 3.04
CA SER A 175 22.94 -0.69 2.65
C SER A 175 22.55 -0.15 1.27
N PHE A 176 23.48 0.50 0.56
CA PHE A 176 23.25 1.01 -0.78
C PHE A 176 24.38 0.61 -1.75
N ALA A 177 24.06 0.66 -3.04
CA ALA A 177 25.02 0.39 -4.10
C ALA A 177 24.88 1.43 -5.21
N ILE A 178 25.99 1.82 -5.82
CA ILE A 178 26.05 2.62 -7.03
C ILE A 178 26.55 1.69 -8.13
N GLU A 179 25.79 1.58 -9.22
CA GLU A 179 26.10 0.64 -10.33
C GLU A 179 26.39 -0.78 -9.87
N GLY A 180 25.66 -1.23 -8.84
CA GLY A 180 25.81 -2.58 -8.26
C GLY A 180 26.97 -2.73 -7.26
N GLN A 181 27.79 -1.70 -7.06
CA GLN A 181 28.88 -1.74 -6.09
C GLN A 181 28.47 -1.09 -4.76
N LYS A 182 28.73 -1.79 -3.65
CA LYS A 182 28.46 -1.28 -2.30
C LYS A 182 29.51 -0.28 -1.86
N HIS A 183 29.07 0.87 -1.37
CA HIS A 183 29.91 1.92 -0.85
C HIS A 183 29.65 2.16 0.64
N ASP A 184 30.72 2.53 1.39
CA ASP A 184 30.68 2.82 2.83
C ASP A 184 31.29 4.21 3.17
N GLN A 185 31.71 4.95 2.14
CA GLN A 185 32.26 6.30 2.30
C GLN A 185 31.22 7.35 1.89
N LEU A 186 31.25 8.49 2.62
CA LEU A 186 30.38 9.66 2.44
C LEU A 186 30.94 10.60 1.39
#